data_b472fdcc34021efe0cf2d01bbfa5f355
#
_entry.id   b472fdcc34021efe0cf2d01bbfa5f355
#
_cell.length_a   1.000
_cell.length_b   1.000
_cell.length_c   1.000
_cell.angle_alpha   90.00
_cell.angle_beta   90.00
_cell.angle_gamma   90.00
#
_symmetry.space_group_name_H-M   'P 1'
#
loop_
_entity.id
_entity.type
_entity.pdbx_description
1 polymer ?
#
loop_
_entity_poly.entity_id
_entity_poly.type
_entity_poly.pdbx_seq_one_letter_code
_entity_poly.pdbx_strand_id
1 'polypeptide(L)'
;MNNRHIYVLSAVLAVLSLALFVYKARVLGFPVNPQEETQIWNVEAALSFDPGPTAVKATLRIPGLTPGFAILDENFVSRGFGLTTRNAPAGREAQWALRQASGRQTLYYRALIYRDETRIAEDTTPPFPAPPILDEPSRAALEGLIAEVRRQSADVSSFTTELLRHINQAENDPYASLFLKRGSTVAERAQLATVFLAGAQIPARVAHGITLRNEAGRVEADPLLEVHDGVQWLYFDPRTLEQGLPPDFLIWWRGDQGIASLEGGSSLEVTLAVQQNLLDSMLVAERRAEQAGSHSMDFSLFALPIATQAVYSVLVMIPVGALVIMLLRNFVGVKTFGTFMP
;
A
#
# COMPACT_ATOMS: atom_id res chain seq x y z
N MET A 1 32.02 11.90 48.11
CA MET A 1 31.56 11.09 47.02
C MET A 1 32.43 11.41 45.81
N ASN A 2 33.05 10.38 45.22
CA ASN A 2 34.08 10.58 44.19
C ASN A 2 33.41 11.06 42.89
N ASN A 3 33.69 12.29 42.45
CA ASN A 3 33.10 12.93 41.25
C ASN A 3 33.25 12.04 39.97
N ARG A 4 34.23 11.12 39.97
CA ARG A 4 34.46 10.17 38.86
C ARG A 4 33.24 9.28 38.56
N HIS A 5 32.51 8.77 39.58
CA HIS A 5 31.35 7.93 39.39
C HIS A 5 30.18 8.69 38.73
N ILE A 6 30.05 9.99 39.03
CA ILE A 6 28.99 10.84 38.44
C ILE A 6 29.28 11.06 36.95
N TYR A 7 30.53 11.32 36.58
CA TYR A 7 30.93 11.52 35.18
C TYR A 7 30.75 10.25 34.36
N VAL A 8 31.12 9.07 34.92
CA VAL A 8 30.93 7.78 34.27
C VAL A 8 29.44 7.49 34.07
N LEU A 9 28.61 7.71 35.09
CA LEU A 9 27.17 7.51 34.98
C LEU A 9 26.53 8.42 33.94
N SER A 10 26.89 9.70 33.93
CA SER A 10 26.40 10.69 32.94
C SER A 10 26.82 10.31 31.50
N ALA A 11 28.05 9.84 31.32
CA ALA A 11 28.53 9.40 30.02
C ALA A 11 27.78 8.15 29.53
N VAL A 12 27.54 7.17 30.40
CA VAL A 12 26.77 5.96 30.07
C VAL A 12 25.34 6.31 29.68
N LEU A 13 24.68 7.18 30.44
CA LEU A 13 23.32 7.63 30.13
C LEU A 13 23.25 8.42 28.82
N ALA A 14 24.23 9.26 28.54
CA ALA A 14 24.30 9.99 27.26
C ALA A 14 24.48 9.06 26.07
N VAL A 15 25.36 8.06 26.17
CA VAL A 15 25.55 7.06 25.13
C VAL A 15 24.29 6.23 24.91
N LEU A 16 23.63 5.81 25.98
CA LEU A 16 22.37 5.04 25.90
C LEU A 16 21.25 5.86 25.23
N SER A 17 21.12 7.14 25.60
CA SER A 17 20.14 8.06 25.01
C SER A 17 20.41 8.31 23.54
N LEU A 18 21.68 8.49 23.15
CA LEU A 18 22.06 8.65 21.75
C LEU A 18 21.79 7.39 20.94
N ALA A 19 22.09 6.22 21.50
CA ALA A 19 21.82 4.94 20.87
C ALA A 19 20.30 4.72 20.65
N LEU A 20 19.48 5.03 21.64
CA LEU A 20 18.02 4.99 21.55
C LEU A 20 17.48 5.99 20.51
N PHE A 21 18.01 7.20 20.47
CA PHE A 21 17.62 8.20 19.48
C PHE A 21 17.94 7.74 18.05
N VAL A 22 19.16 7.25 17.83
CA VAL A 22 19.58 6.72 16.51
C VAL A 22 18.73 5.51 16.11
N TYR A 23 18.45 4.63 17.06
CA TYR A 23 17.57 3.47 16.82
C TYR A 23 16.16 3.91 16.40
N LYS A 24 15.55 4.85 17.14
CA LYS A 24 14.23 5.38 16.79
C LYS A 24 14.22 6.08 15.43
N ALA A 25 15.20 6.90 15.15
CA ALA A 25 15.28 7.65 13.90
C ALA A 25 15.58 6.75 12.69
N ARG A 26 16.50 5.76 12.83
CA ARG A 26 16.97 4.95 11.71
C ARG A 26 16.19 3.65 11.51
N VAL A 27 15.77 3.01 12.60
CA VAL A 27 15.12 1.69 12.54
C VAL A 27 13.60 1.81 12.58
N LEU A 28 13.06 2.68 13.44
CA LEU A 28 11.63 2.89 13.56
C LEU A 28 11.09 4.01 12.67
N GLY A 29 11.96 4.75 11.96
CA GLY A 29 11.57 5.81 11.04
C GLY A 29 10.88 7.02 11.70
N PHE A 30 11.16 7.27 12.99
CA PHE A 30 10.62 8.46 13.66
C PHE A 30 11.23 9.72 13.05
N PRO A 31 10.43 10.72 12.68
CA PRO A 31 10.92 11.96 12.11
C PRO A 31 11.75 12.75 13.14
N VAL A 32 12.85 13.30 12.67
CA VAL A 32 13.73 14.15 13.51
C VAL A 32 13.08 15.51 13.76
N ASN A 33 12.24 15.95 12.82
CA ASN A 33 11.47 17.20 12.95
C ASN A 33 10.02 16.88 13.35
N PRO A 34 9.57 17.25 14.56
CA PRO A 34 8.23 16.94 15.05
C PRO A 34 7.09 17.71 14.34
N GLN A 35 7.41 18.66 13.46
CA GLN A 35 6.45 19.45 12.69
C GLN A 35 6.31 18.96 11.24
N GLU A 36 6.92 17.84 10.89
CA GLU A 36 6.82 17.28 9.56
C GLU A 36 5.45 16.62 9.40
N GLU A 37 4.68 17.08 8.42
CA GLU A 37 3.38 16.50 8.08
C GLU A 37 3.55 15.38 7.05
N THR A 38 2.93 14.26 7.30
CA THR A 38 2.91 13.14 6.36
C THR A 38 1.57 13.13 5.62
N GLN A 39 1.63 13.04 4.31
CA GLN A 39 0.44 12.87 3.49
C GLN A 39 -0.17 11.50 3.72
N ILE A 40 -1.44 11.49 4.11
CA ILE A 40 -2.23 10.28 4.24
C ILE A 40 -3.49 10.42 3.43
N TRP A 41 -3.91 9.30 2.87
CA TRP A 41 -5.18 9.21 2.16
C TRP A 41 -6.14 8.34 2.94
N ASN A 42 -7.34 8.86 3.18
CA ASN A 42 -8.48 8.07 3.61
C ASN A 42 -9.17 7.55 2.36
N VAL A 43 -9.11 6.25 2.14
CA VAL A 43 -9.80 5.57 1.05
C VAL A 43 -11.02 4.85 1.60
N GLU A 44 -12.15 4.99 0.93
CA GLU A 44 -13.41 4.39 1.35
C GLU A 44 -14.03 3.61 0.19
N ALA A 45 -14.56 2.42 0.51
CA ALA A 45 -15.46 1.68 -0.36
C ALA A 45 -16.82 1.53 0.34
N ALA A 46 -17.88 1.98 -0.32
CA ALA A 46 -19.26 1.80 0.13
C ALA A 46 -19.96 0.77 -0.78
N LEU A 47 -20.50 -0.29 -0.16
CA LEU A 47 -21.29 -1.32 -0.85
C LEU A 47 -22.74 -1.12 -0.49
N SER A 48 -23.59 -0.77 -1.46
CA SER A 48 -25.03 -0.66 -1.31
C SER A 48 -25.74 -1.75 -2.08
N PHE A 49 -26.73 -2.40 -1.47
CA PHE A 49 -27.50 -3.47 -2.11
C PHE A 49 -28.86 -3.68 -1.47
N ASP A 50 -29.74 -4.35 -2.19
CA ASP A 50 -31.06 -4.77 -1.73
C ASP A 50 -31.01 -6.26 -1.34
N PRO A 51 -31.22 -6.59 -0.04
CA PRO A 51 -31.22 -7.97 0.42
C PRO A 51 -32.44 -8.74 -0.10
N GLY A 52 -32.22 -10.02 -0.43
CA GLY A 52 -33.29 -10.96 -0.75
C GLY A 52 -33.91 -11.61 0.49
N PRO A 53 -34.81 -12.58 0.29
CA PRO A 53 -35.46 -13.29 1.39
C PRO A 53 -34.56 -14.34 2.07
N THR A 54 -33.41 -14.62 1.51
CA THR A 54 -32.45 -15.61 2.01
C THR A 54 -31.28 -14.95 2.74
N ALA A 55 -30.39 -15.75 3.30
CA ALA A 55 -29.15 -15.25 3.86
C ALA A 55 -28.34 -14.46 2.83
N VAL A 56 -27.83 -13.31 3.24
CA VAL A 56 -27.05 -12.41 2.41
C VAL A 56 -25.56 -12.57 2.74
N LYS A 57 -24.75 -12.62 1.70
CA LYS A 57 -23.30 -12.62 1.81
C LYS A 57 -22.72 -11.63 0.78
N ALA A 58 -22.14 -10.55 1.28
CA ALA A 58 -21.44 -9.56 0.48
C ALA A 58 -19.94 -9.73 0.65
N THR A 59 -19.19 -9.76 -0.45
CA THR A 59 -17.72 -9.85 -0.44
C THR A 59 -17.15 -8.65 -1.15
N LEU A 60 -16.18 -7.99 -0.53
CA LEU A 60 -15.39 -6.90 -1.10
C LEU A 60 -13.92 -7.30 -1.14
N ARG A 61 -13.28 -7.11 -2.28
CA ARG A 61 -11.81 -7.14 -2.35
C ARG A 61 -11.27 -5.87 -1.73
N ILE A 62 -10.34 -6.02 -0.80
CA ILE A 62 -9.71 -4.91 -0.09
C ILE A 62 -8.23 -4.84 -0.42
N PRO A 63 -7.60 -3.65 -0.37
CA PRO A 63 -6.20 -3.50 -0.69
C PRO A 63 -5.32 -4.45 0.13
N GLY A 64 -4.36 -5.07 -0.54
CA GLY A 64 -3.35 -5.93 0.07
C GLY A 64 -1.97 -5.27 0.05
N LEU A 65 -0.96 -6.05 -0.30
CA LEU A 65 0.38 -5.54 -0.53
C LEU A 65 0.40 -4.71 -1.82
N THR A 66 0.65 -3.43 -1.68
CA THR A 66 0.74 -2.46 -2.78
C THR A 66 2.12 -1.82 -2.74
N PRO A 67 2.89 -1.84 -3.84
CA PRO A 67 4.18 -1.15 -3.89
C PRO A 67 4.02 0.34 -3.62
N GLY A 68 4.94 0.91 -2.85
CA GLY A 68 4.98 2.34 -2.54
C GLY A 68 3.96 2.83 -1.52
N PHE A 69 3.07 1.96 -1.01
CA PHE A 69 2.05 2.33 -0.02
C PHE A 69 1.92 1.30 1.11
N ALA A 70 1.55 1.79 2.28
CA ALA A 70 1.20 0.95 3.42
C ALA A 70 -0.13 1.41 4.05
N ILE A 71 -0.85 0.44 4.61
CA ILE A 71 -2.09 0.67 5.32
C ILE A 71 -1.73 0.97 6.78
N LEU A 72 -2.13 2.16 7.26
CA LEU A 72 -1.93 2.59 8.65
C LEU A 72 -3.03 2.08 9.57
N ASP A 73 -4.28 2.09 9.07
CA ASP A 73 -5.45 1.67 9.84
C ASP A 73 -6.56 1.17 8.90
N GLU A 74 -7.36 0.21 9.36
CA GLU A 74 -8.50 -0.32 8.61
C GLU A 74 -9.74 -0.35 9.50
N ASN A 75 -10.87 0.07 8.95
CA ASN A 75 -12.14 0.09 9.65
C ASN A 75 -13.27 -0.47 8.77
N PHE A 76 -14.09 -1.33 9.36
CA PHE A 76 -15.22 -1.97 8.71
C PHE A 76 -16.50 -1.57 9.42
N VAL A 77 -17.40 -0.86 8.74
CA VAL A 77 -18.66 -0.40 9.32
C VAL A 77 -19.81 -1.20 8.74
N SER A 78 -20.47 -1.97 9.58
CA SER A 78 -21.66 -2.76 9.21
C SER A 78 -22.56 -2.94 10.43
N ARG A 79 -23.86 -2.83 10.23
CA ARG A 79 -24.84 -3.06 11.31
C ARG A 79 -25.34 -4.50 11.26
N GLY A 80 -25.06 -5.29 12.31
CA GLY A 80 -25.59 -6.63 12.48
C GLY A 80 -25.00 -7.72 11.59
N PHE A 81 -24.11 -7.40 10.67
CA PHE A 81 -23.41 -8.36 9.86
C PHE A 81 -22.22 -8.97 10.60
N GLY A 82 -22.06 -10.27 10.50
CA GLY A 82 -20.80 -10.94 10.84
C GLY A 82 -19.75 -10.58 9.79
N LEU A 83 -18.55 -10.20 10.23
CA LEU A 83 -17.41 -9.86 9.37
C LEU A 83 -16.33 -10.94 9.47
N THR A 84 -15.78 -11.33 8.33
CA THR A 84 -14.59 -12.17 8.22
C THR A 84 -13.67 -11.60 7.16
N THR A 85 -12.38 -11.48 7.46
CA THR A 85 -11.35 -11.13 6.49
C THR A 85 -10.52 -12.37 6.15
N ARG A 86 -10.14 -12.54 4.89
CA ARG A 86 -9.33 -13.68 4.44
C ARG A 86 -8.38 -13.28 3.32
N ASN A 87 -7.31 -14.03 3.19
CA ASN A 87 -6.45 -13.99 2.02
C ASN A 87 -6.98 -15.00 0.99
N ALA A 88 -7.30 -14.51 -0.19
CA ALA A 88 -7.72 -15.31 -1.34
C ALA A 88 -6.64 -15.23 -2.44
N PRO A 89 -6.66 -16.12 -3.45
CA PRO A 89 -5.69 -16.09 -4.54
C PRO A 89 -5.63 -14.74 -5.29
N ALA A 90 -6.77 -14.03 -5.35
CA ALA A 90 -6.89 -12.71 -5.99
C ALA A 90 -6.54 -11.53 -5.07
N GLY A 91 -6.10 -11.78 -3.83
CA GLY A 91 -5.79 -10.78 -2.83
C GLY A 91 -6.59 -10.90 -1.54
N ARG A 92 -6.67 -9.84 -0.77
CA ARG A 92 -7.42 -9.81 0.49
C ARG A 92 -8.91 -9.56 0.24
N GLU A 93 -9.75 -10.20 1.01
CA GLU A 93 -11.20 -10.05 0.93
C GLU A 93 -11.81 -9.82 2.32
N ALA A 94 -12.78 -8.91 2.38
CA ALA A 94 -13.69 -8.75 3.49
C ALA A 94 -15.05 -9.33 3.12
N GLN A 95 -15.60 -10.17 3.96
CA GLN A 95 -16.87 -10.86 3.75
C GLN A 95 -17.81 -10.52 4.90
N TRP A 96 -18.98 -9.99 4.55
CA TRP A 96 -20.08 -9.73 5.48
C TRP A 96 -21.21 -10.73 5.23
N ALA A 97 -21.72 -11.32 6.29
CA ALA A 97 -22.82 -12.26 6.22
C ALA A 97 -23.91 -11.93 7.25
N LEU A 98 -25.19 -12.03 6.81
CA LEU A 98 -26.34 -11.87 7.68
C LEU A 98 -27.45 -12.82 7.25
N ARG A 99 -28.07 -13.50 8.21
CA ARG A 99 -29.14 -14.49 7.92
C ARG A 99 -30.41 -13.86 7.38
N GLN A 100 -30.78 -12.71 7.90
CA GLN A 100 -31.96 -11.96 7.47
C GLN A 100 -31.63 -10.48 7.52
N ALA A 101 -31.74 -9.80 6.39
CA ALA A 101 -31.63 -8.37 6.26
C ALA A 101 -32.93 -7.82 5.67
N SER A 102 -33.31 -6.59 6.00
CA SER A 102 -34.47 -5.92 5.45
C SER A 102 -34.13 -4.49 5.07
N GLY A 103 -34.72 -4.01 3.98
CA GLY A 103 -34.45 -2.69 3.42
C GLY A 103 -33.02 -2.62 2.82
N ARG A 104 -32.77 -1.54 2.08
CA ARG A 104 -31.46 -1.30 1.45
C ARG A 104 -30.36 -1.25 2.49
N GLN A 105 -29.30 -2.00 2.28
CA GLN A 105 -28.15 -2.10 3.15
C GLN A 105 -26.96 -1.35 2.56
N THR A 106 -26.14 -0.76 3.44
CA THR A 106 -24.85 -0.17 3.04
C THR A 106 -23.78 -0.59 4.03
N LEU A 107 -22.71 -1.13 3.50
CA LEU A 107 -21.52 -1.56 4.23
C LEU A 107 -20.35 -0.67 3.83
N TYR A 108 -19.48 -0.36 4.77
CA TYR A 108 -18.31 0.49 4.48
C TYR A 108 -17.02 -0.21 4.87
N TYR A 109 -16.04 -0.06 4.01
CA TYR A 109 -14.64 -0.29 4.28
C TYR A 109 -13.90 1.03 4.19
N ARG A 110 -13.05 1.32 5.17
CA ARG A 110 -12.19 2.50 5.20
C ARG A 110 -10.79 2.08 5.53
N ALA A 111 -9.81 2.66 4.84
CA ALA A 111 -8.41 2.50 5.18
C ALA A 111 -7.68 3.84 5.16
N LEU A 112 -6.81 4.04 6.14
CA LEU A 112 -5.83 5.12 6.14
C LEU A 112 -4.55 4.58 5.50
N ILE A 113 -4.11 5.24 4.44
CA ILE A 113 -2.98 4.80 3.62
C ILE A 113 -1.95 5.92 3.59
N TYR A 114 -0.68 5.56 3.74
CA TYR A 114 0.44 6.49 3.62
C TYR A 114 1.47 5.96 2.62
N ARG A 115 2.31 6.87 2.09
CA ARG A 115 3.41 6.50 1.20
C ARG A 115 4.52 5.81 1.98
N ASP A 116 4.94 4.64 1.48
CA ASP A 116 6.03 3.84 2.06
C ASP A 116 6.92 3.32 0.93
N GLU A 117 7.96 4.06 0.61
CA GLU A 117 8.91 3.73 -0.47
C GLU A 117 9.71 2.44 -0.21
N THR A 118 9.71 1.95 1.03
CA THR A 118 10.36 0.68 1.37
C THR A 118 9.54 -0.54 0.95
N ARG A 119 8.25 -0.36 0.65
CA ARG A 119 7.37 -1.40 0.14
C ARG A 119 7.66 -1.67 -1.33
N ILE A 120 8.34 -2.79 -1.57
CA ILE A 120 8.65 -3.30 -2.91
C ILE A 120 7.49 -4.19 -3.40
N ALA A 121 7.37 -4.34 -4.72
CA ALA A 121 6.46 -5.30 -5.32
C ALA A 121 6.74 -6.72 -4.80
N GLU A 122 5.70 -7.56 -4.82
CA GLU A 122 5.83 -8.97 -4.44
C GLU A 122 6.85 -9.68 -5.34
N ASP A 123 7.90 -10.22 -4.72
CA ASP A 123 9.04 -10.86 -5.40
C ASP A 123 8.80 -12.37 -5.61
N THR A 124 7.58 -12.73 -5.99
CA THR A 124 7.24 -14.12 -6.29
C THR A 124 7.24 -14.34 -7.80
N THR A 125 8.14 -15.19 -8.28
CA THR A 125 8.13 -15.63 -9.69
C THR A 125 6.86 -16.45 -9.94
N PRO A 126 5.95 -15.96 -10.80
CA PRO A 126 4.72 -16.68 -11.09
C PRO A 126 5.01 -17.93 -11.95
N PRO A 127 4.16 -18.95 -11.88
CA PRO A 127 4.26 -20.08 -12.80
C PRO A 127 3.97 -19.61 -14.23
N PHE A 128 4.50 -20.34 -15.21
CA PHE A 128 4.14 -20.10 -16.60
C PHE A 128 2.63 -20.26 -16.79
N PRO A 129 2.00 -19.33 -17.54
CA PRO A 129 0.56 -19.40 -17.76
C PRO A 129 0.20 -20.60 -18.63
N ALA A 130 -0.97 -21.18 -18.36
CA ALA A 130 -1.54 -22.18 -19.26
C ALA A 130 -1.91 -21.50 -20.60
N PRO A 131 -1.64 -22.15 -21.75
CA PRO A 131 -2.06 -21.63 -23.03
C PRO A 131 -3.58 -21.44 -23.07
N PRO A 132 -4.10 -20.36 -23.64
CA PRO A 132 -5.54 -20.12 -23.73
C PRO A 132 -6.19 -21.18 -24.64
N ILE A 133 -7.36 -21.67 -24.22
CA ILE A 133 -8.15 -22.62 -25.01
C ILE A 133 -9.05 -21.78 -25.94
N LEU A 134 -8.71 -21.78 -27.21
CA LEU A 134 -9.44 -21.04 -28.25
C LEU A 134 -9.83 -21.97 -29.41
N ASP A 135 -10.96 -21.68 -30.03
CA ASP A 135 -11.40 -22.28 -31.28
C ASP A 135 -10.77 -21.58 -32.50
N GLU A 136 -10.89 -22.19 -33.66
CA GLU A 136 -10.56 -21.52 -34.92
C GLU A 136 -11.73 -20.58 -35.33
N PRO A 137 -11.46 -19.36 -35.80
CA PRO A 137 -10.16 -18.81 -36.25
C PRO A 137 -9.37 -18.04 -35.17
N SER A 138 -9.89 -17.98 -33.94
CA SER A 138 -9.29 -17.18 -32.84
C SER A 138 -7.86 -17.64 -32.52
N ARG A 139 -7.62 -18.96 -32.56
CA ARG A 139 -6.27 -19.50 -32.32
C ARG A 139 -5.28 -19.06 -33.39
N ALA A 140 -5.66 -19.15 -34.67
CA ALA A 140 -4.80 -18.71 -35.75
C ALA A 140 -4.50 -17.19 -35.67
N ALA A 141 -5.48 -16.39 -35.24
CA ALA A 141 -5.29 -14.96 -35.02
C ALA A 141 -4.34 -14.67 -33.84
N LEU A 142 -4.49 -15.40 -32.73
CA LEU A 142 -3.57 -15.29 -31.59
C LEU A 142 -2.13 -15.62 -31.98
N GLU A 143 -1.90 -16.73 -32.66
CA GLU A 143 -0.58 -17.16 -33.15
C GLU A 143 0.00 -16.17 -34.16
N GLY A 144 -0.82 -15.65 -35.07
CA GLY A 144 -0.43 -14.66 -36.06
C GLY A 144 0.03 -13.35 -35.43
N LEU A 145 -0.74 -12.82 -34.48
CA LEU A 145 -0.38 -11.58 -33.78
C LEU A 145 0.89 -11.76 -32.91
N ILE A 146 1.00 -12.89 -32.19
CA ILE A 146 2.21 -13.19 -31.40
C ILE A 146 3.44 -13.24 -32.30
N ALA A 147 3.34 -13.88 -33.47
CA ALA A 147 4.46 -13.96 -34.42
C ALA A 147 4.83 -12.58 -34.98
N GLU A 148 3.85 -11.72 -35.26
CA GLU A 148 4.05 -10.35 -35.70
C GLU A 148 4.78 -9.52 -34.65
N VAL A 149 4.24 -9.50 -33.42
CA VAL A 149 4.80 -8.73 -32.29
C VAL A 149 6.21 -9.21 -31.94
N ARG A 150 6.49 -10.52 -31.99
CA ARG A 150 7.83 -11.08 -31.75
C ARG A 150 8.88 -10.59 -32.74
N ARG A 151 8.50 -10.35 -34.01
CA ARG A 151 9.43 -9.82 -35.01
C ARG A 151 9.83 -8.36 -34.73
N GLN A 152 9.01 -7.63 -34.03
CA GLN A 152 9.18 -6.20 -33.77
C GLN A 152 9.69 -5.90 -32.36
N SER A 153 9.83 -6.93 -31.51
CA SER A 153 10.21 -6.78 -30.10
C SER A 153 11.53 -7.51 -29.78
N ALA A 154 12.29 -6.92 -28.85
CA ALA A 154 13.56 -7.46 -28.39
C ALA A 154 13.48 -8.20 -27.03
N ASP A 155 12.53 -7.81 -26.20
CA ASP A 155 12.32 -8.29 -24.84
C ASP A 155 10.83 -8.27 -24.45
N VAL A 156 10.51 -8.69 -23.23
CA VAL A 156 9.14 -8.72 -22.70
C VAL A 156 8.51 -7.33 -22.65
N SER A 157 9.29 -6.31 -22.33
CA SER A 157 8.80 -4.94 -22.25
C SER A 157 8.36 -4.42 -23.61
N SER A 158 9.22 -4.50 -24.61
CA SER A 158 8.92 -4.09 -26.00
C SER A 158 7.83 -4.96 -26.61
N PHE A 159 7.79 -6.26 -26.31
CA PHE A 159 6.71 -7.16 -26.69
C PHE A 159 5.36 -6.69 -26.15
N THR A 160 5.31 -6.36 -24.86
CA THR A 160 4.07 -5.90 -24.23
C THR A 160 3.58 -4.58 -24.79
N THR A 161 4.49 -3.63 -24.99
CA THR A 161 4.16 -2.32 -25.58
C THR A 161 3.62 -2.47 -27.00
N GLU A 162 4.25 -3.30 -27.83
CA GLU A 162 3.81 -3.54 -29.20
C GLU A 162 2.46 -4.27 -29.24
N LEU A 163 2.28 -5.29 -28.40
CA LEU A 163 1.00 -6.00 -28.25
C LEU A 163 -0.13 -5.03 -27.87
N LEU A 164 0.08 -4.18 -26.87
CA LEU A 164 -0.92 -3.19 -26.44
C LEU A 164 -1.22 -2.17 -27.57
N ARG A 165 -0.25 -1.84 -28.41
CA ARG A 165 -0.46 -0.96 -29.59
C ARG A 165 -1.41 -1.61 -30.59
N HIS A 166 -1.22 -2.88 -30.91
CA HIS A 166 -2.12 -3.65 -31.77
C HIS A 166 -3.52 -3.76 -31.16
N ILE A 167 -3.62 -4.06 -29.88
CA ILE A 167 -4.92 -4.16 -29.17
C ILE A 167 -5.64 -2.81 -29.14
N ASN A 168 -4.94 -1.68 -28.94
CA ASN A 168 -5.55 -0.35 -28.95
C ASN A 168 -6.00 0.08 -30.33
N GLN A 169 -5.45 -0.50 -31.39
CA GLN A 169 -5.82 -0.28 -32.78
C GLN A 169 -6.67 -1.44 -33.36
N ALA A 170 -7.31 -2.24 -32.49
CA ALA A 170 -8.00 -3.47 -32.86
C ALA A 170 -9.02 -3.30 -34.02
N GLU A 171 -9.64 -2.13 -34.17
CA GLU A 171 -10.56 -1.87 -35.31
C GLU A 171 -9.87 -1.97 -36.66
N ASN A 172 -8.58 -1.70 -36.71
CA ASN A 172 -7.76 -1.73 -37.95
C ASN A 172 -6.79 -2.92 -37.99
N ASP A 173 -6.72 -3.71 -36.91
CA ASP A 173 -5.84 -4.86 -36.79
C ASP A 173 -6.58 -6.14 -37.18
N PRO A 174 -6.07 -6.91 -38.18
CA PRO A 174 -6.77 -8.10 -38.68
C PRO A 174 -6.88 -9.23 -37.64
N TYR A 175 -5.99 -9.27 -36.66
CA TYR A 175 -5.96 -10.30 -35.63
C TYR A 175 -6.75 -9.86 -34.39
N ALA A 176 -6.47 -8.68 -33.86
CA ALA A 176 -7.10 -8.18 -32.63
C ALA A 176 -8.61 -7.91 -32.82
N SER A 177 -9.05 -7.56 -34.04
CA SER A 177 -10.47 -7.34 -34.37
C SER A 177 -11.37 -8.57 -34.18
N LEU A 178 -10.81 -9.78 -34.17
CA LEU A 178 -11.57 -11.01 -33.91
C LEU A 178 -11.94 -11.17 -32.43
N PHE A 179 -11.24 -10.49 -31.52
CA PHE A 179 -11.43 -10.62 -30.09
C PHE A 179 -12.19 -9.44 -29.46
N LEU A 180 -12.06 -8.24 -30.01
CA LEU A 180 -12.63 -7.03 -29.47
C LEU A 180 -13.73 -6.45 -30.35
N LYS A 181 -14.82 -6.08 -29.72
CA LYS A 181 -15.89 -5.32 -30.38
C LYS A 181 -15.51 -3.83 -30.41
N ARG A 182 -16.12 -3.10 -31.34
CA ARG A 182 -15.99 -1.66 -31.39
C ARG A 182 -16.46 -1.03 -30.06
N GLY A 183 -15.67 -0.12 -29.52
CA GLY A 183 -15.96 0.54 -28.24
C GLY A 183 -15.61 -0.28 -27.00
N SER A 184 -14.78 -1.32 -27.13
CA SER A 184 -14.29 -2.09 -25.98
C SER A 184 -13.61 -1.19 -24.96
N THR A 185 -13.89 -1.47 -23.69
CA THR A 185 -13.33 -0.74 -22.54
C THR A 185 -11.83 -0.99 -22.36
N VAL A 186 -11.16 -0.12 -21.62
CA VAL A 186 -9.73 -0.30 -21.29
C VAL A 186 -9.51 -1.60 -20.51
N ALA A 187 -10.44 -1.97 -19.61
CA ALA A 187 -10.38 -3.20 -18.85
C ALA A 187 -10.48 -4.44 -19.76
N GLU A 188 -11.38 -4.44 -20.76
CA GLU A 188 -11.48 -5.53 -21.73
C GLU A 188 -10.21 -5.66 -22.58
N ARG A 189 -9.60 -4.54 -22.97
CA ARG A 189 -8.32 -4.54 -23.70
C ARG A 189 -7.17 -5.06 -22.85
N ALA A 190 -7.09 -4.66 -21.58
CA ALA A 190 -6.11 -5.19 -20.65
C ALA A 190 -6.29 -6.71 -20.43
N GLN A 191 -7.55 -7.16 -20.31
CA GLN A 191 -7.86 -8.59 -20.18
C GLN A 191 -7.47 -9.37 -21.43
N LEU A 192 -7.73 -8.83 -22.60
CA LEU A 192 -7.29 -9.45 -23.85
C LEU A 192 -5.76 -9.55 -23.94
N ALA A 193 -5.04 -8.51 -23.50
CA ALA A 193 -3.58 -8.54 -23.44
C ALA A 193 -3.07 -9.72 -22.61
N THR A 194 -3.71 -10.05 -21.49
CA THR A 194 -3.30 -11.23 -20.68
C THR A 194 -3.50 -12.54 -21.43
N VAL A 195 -4.53 -12.65 -22.28
CA VAL A 195 -4.76 -13.84 -23.12
C VAL A 195 -3.65 -14.01 -24.15
N PHE A 196 -3.24 -12.94 -24.83
CA PHE A 196 -2.13 -12.97 -25.80
C PHE A 196 -0.78 -13.24 -25.12
N LEU A 197 -0.53 -12.62 -23.97
CA LEU A 197 0.67 -12.86 -23.17
C LEU A 197 0.73 -14.32 -22.69
N ALA A 198 -0.39 -14.90 -22.27
CA ALA A 198 -0.46 -16.31 -21.92
C ALA A 198 -0.14 -17.20 -23.12
N GLY A 199 -0.65 -16.89 -24.32
CA GLY A 199 -0.29 -17.55 -25.56
C GLY A 199 1.20 -17.45 -25.90
N ALA A 200 1.84 -16.34 -25.56
CA ALA A 200 3.27 -16.13 -25.69
C ALA A 200 4.11 -16.74 -24.55
N GLN A 201 3.49 -17.41 -23.55
CA GLN A 201 4.08 -17.96 -22.33
C GLN A 201 4.71 -16.91 -21.43
N ILE A 202 4.17 -15.69 -21.42
CA ILE A 202 4.58 -14.58 -20.58
C ILE A 202 3.54 -14.43 -19.47
N PRO A 203 3.91 -14.58 -18.17
CA PRO A 203 2.99 -14.40 -17.08
C PRO A 203 2.51 -12.95 -17.00
N ALA A 204 1.19 -12.76 -16.98
CA ALA A 204 0.57 -11.45 -16.89
C ALA A 204 -0.75 -11.52 -16.14
N ARG A 205 -1.14 -10.40 -15.55
CA ARG A 205 -2.44 -10.24 -14.88
C ARG A 205 -2.91 -8.80 -14.96
N VAL A 206 -4.20 -8.57 -14.86
CA VAL A 206 -4.76 -7.23 -14.70
C VAL A 206 -4.78 -6.88 -13.22
N ALA A 207 -4.20 -5.74 -12.86
CA ALA A 207 -4.36 -5.09 -11.58
C ALA A 207 -5.35 -3.94 -11.75
N HIS A 208 -6.18 -3.72 -10.76
CA HIS A 208 -7.11 -2.60 -10.70
C HIS A 208 -6.76 -1.73 -9.51
N GLY A 209 -6.73 -0.43 -9.70
CA GLY A 209 -6.37 0.50 -8.65
C GLY A 209 -7.02 1.84 -8.82
N ILE A 210 -6.75 2.72 -7.89
CA ILE A 210 -7.25 4.08 -7.86
C ILE A 210 -6.10 5.07 -7.79
N THR A 211 -6.27 6.20 -8.45
CA THR A 211 -5.33 7.33 -8.32
C THR A 211 -5.66 8.09 -7.04
N LEU A 212 -4.67 8.21 -6.16
CA LEU A 212 -4.77 8.97 -4.91
C LEU A 212 -4.64 10.46 -5.22
N ARG A 213 -5.78 11.15 -5.20
CA ARG A 213 -5.86 12.59 -5.48
C ARG A 213 -5.83 13.40 -4.20
N ASN A 214 -5.38 14.64 -4.31
CA ASN A 214 -5.37 15.59 -3.20
C ASN A 214 -6.77 16.12 -2.87
N GLU A 215 -7.69 16.07 -3.83
CA GLU A 215 -9.07 16.53 -3.67
C GLU A 215 -9.97 15.36 -3.24
N ALA A 216 -10.85 15.65 -2.26
CA ALA A 216 -11.85 14.68 -1.85
C ALA A 216 -12.88 14.44 -2.96
N GLY A 217 -13.18 13.17 -3.24
CA GLY A 217 -14.17 12.85 -4.26
C GLY A 217 -14.34 11.36 -4.53
N ARG A 218 -15.32 11.07 -5.38
CA ARG A 218 -15.49 9.74 -5.94
C ARG A 218 -14.40 9.46 -6.95
N VAL A 219 -13.93 8.21 -6.95
CA VAL A 219 -12.91 7.73 -7.89
C VAL A 219 -13.40 6.45 -8.55
N GLU A 220 -12.96 6.22 -9.76
CA GLU A 220 -13.15 4.96 -10.46
C GLU A 220 -11.86 4.15 -10.41
N ALA A 221 -12.00 2.84 -10.44
CA ALA A 221 -10.85 1.97 -10.52
C ALA A 221 -10.39 1.86 -11.96
N ASP A 222 -9.12 2.14 -12.20
CA ASP A 222 -8.46 1.99 -13.49
C ASP A 222 -7.71 0.67 -13.59
N PRO A 223 -7.72 0.01 -14.75
CA PRO A 223 -6.92 -1.18 -14.99
C PRO A 223 -5.46 -0.82 -15.27
N LEU A 224 -4.55 -1.64 -14.74
CA LEU A 224 -3.12 -1.64 -15.02
C LEU A 224 -2.71 -3.05 -15.42
N LEU A 225 -1.86 -3.22 -16.41
CA LEU A 225 -1.36 -4.52 -16.81
C LEU A 225 -0.05 -4.80 -16.07
N GLU A 226 -0.03 -5.87 -15.25
CA GLU A 226 1.19 -6.41 -14.63
C GLU A 226 1.72 -7.56 -15.49
N VAL A 227 2.99 -7.49 -15.91
CA VAL A 227 3.67 -8.49 -16.75
C VAL A 227 4.98 -8.88 -16.10
N HIS A 228 5.26 -10.17 -15.98
CA HIS A 228 6.49 -10.66 -15.38
C HIS A 228 7.55 -10.96 -16.46
N ASP A 229 8.70 -10.32 -16.39
CA ASP A 229 9.77 -10.46 -17.39
C ASP A 229 10.72 -11.65 -17.16
N GLY A 230 10.45 -12.44 -16.12
CA GLY A 230 11.31 -13.51 -15.64
C GLY A 230 12.10 -13.14 -14.38
N VAL A 231 12.21 -11.84 -14.06
CA VAL A 231 12.93 -11.30 -12.92
C VAL A 231 12.00 -10.51 -11.99
N GLN A 232 11.18 -9.65 -12.55
CA GLN A 232 10.31 -8.73 -11.81
C GLN A 232 8.99 -8.48 -12.51
N TRP A 233 8.03 -7.91 -11.77
CA TRP A 233 6.78 -7.43 -12.33
C TRP A 233 6.98 -6.04 -12.95
N LEU A 234 6.66 -5.93 -14.24
CA LEU A 234 6.57 -4.67 -14.99
C LEU A 234 5.12 -4.20 -15.03
N TYR A 235 4.91 -2.91 -15.00
CA TYR A 235 3.58 -2.28 -15.03
C TYR A 235 3.41 -1.52 -16.32
N PHE A 236 2.23 -1.62 -16.95
CA PHE A 236 1.90 -0.90 -18.19
C PHE A 236 0.51 -0.30 -18.06
N ASP A 237 0.38 0.97 -18.43
CA ASP A 237 -0.94 1.57 -18.64
C ASP A 237 -1.48 1.12 -19.99
N PRO A 238 -2.62 0.39 -20.05
CA PRO A 238 -3.18 -0.09 -21.30
C PRO A 238 -3.65 1.01 -22.24
N ARG A 239 -3.84 2.26 -21.77
CA ARG A 239 -4.27 3.41 -22.57
C ARG A 239 -3.10 4.11 -23.24
N THR A 240 -2.11 4.49 -22.41
CA THR A 240 -0.98 5.34 -22.83
C THR A 240 0.20 4.52 -23.34
N LEU A 241 0.25 3.22 -23.06
CA LEU A 241 1.38 2.30 -23.33
C LEU A 241 2.62 2.64 -22.48
N GLU A 242 2.50 3.55 -21.52
CA GLU A 242 3.60 3.90 -20.63
C GLU A 242 3.93 2.75 -19.68
N GLN A 243 5.22 2.51 -19.54
CA GLN A 243 5.74 1.53 -18.58
C GLN A 243 6.05 2.22 -17.26
N GLY A 244 5.64 1.61 -16.18
CA GLY A 244 5.87 2.05 -14.80
C GLY A 244 4.60 2.08 -13.98
N LEU A 245 4.76 1.96 -12.67
CA LEU A 245 3.67 2.17 -11.72
C LEU A 245 3.60 3.67 -11.42
N PRO A 246 2.48 4.36 -11.72
CA PRO A 246 2.35 5.76 -11.36
C PRO A 246 2.52 5.96 -9.84
N PRO A 247 3.22 6.99 -9.40
CA PRO A 247 3.59 7.15 -7.99
C PRO A 247 2.40 7.38 -7.06
N ASP A 248 1.26 7.79 -7.59
CA ASP A 248 0.01 8.03 -6.88
C ASP A 248 -1.04 6.94 -7.12
N PHE A 249 -0.67 5.82 -7.75
CA PHE A 249 -1.59 4.75 -8.07
C PHE A 249 -1.57 3.65 -7.00
N LEU A 250 -2.69 3.51 -6.28
CA LEU A 250 -2.90 2.47 -5.29
C LEU A 250 -3.53 1.24 -5.94
N ILE A 251 -2.82 0.12 -6.02
CA ILE A 251 -3.39 -1.14 -6.47
C ILE A 251 -4.37 -1.64 -5.42
N TRP A 252 -5.64 -1.85 -5.84
CA TRP A 252 -6.71 -2.29 -4.95
C TRP A 252 -6.92 -3.81 -5.01
N TRP A 253 -7.03 -4.38 -6.21
CA TRP A 253 -7.15 -5.84 -6.38
C TRP A 253 -6.52 -6.30 -7.70
N ARG A 254 -6.34 -7.61 -7.84
CA ARG A 254 -5.78 -8.25 -9.04
C ARG A 254 -6.75 -9.28 -9.59
N GLY A 255 -6.69 -9.50 -10.90
CA GLY A 255 -7.50 -10.50 -11.62
C GLY A 255 -8.71 -9.91 -12.33
N ASP A 256 -9.44 -10.79 -13.00
CA ASP A 256 -10.55 -10.48 -13.91
C ASP A 256 -11.90 -10.27 -13.22
N GLN A 257 -12.02 -10.72 -12.00
CA GLN A 257 -13.28 -10.61 -11.26
C GLN A 257 -13.49 -9.18 -10.72
N GLY A 258 -14.76 -8.76 -10.61
CA GLY A 258 -15.12 -7.45 -10.08
C GLY A 258 -14.67 -7.21 -8.63
N ILE A 259 -14.65 -5.95 -8.22
CA ILE A 259 -14.24 -5.53 -6.87
C ILE A 259 -15.09 -6.13 -5.75
N ALA A 260 -16.36 -6.44 -6.02
CA ALA A 260 -17.28 -7.00 -5.04
C ALA A 260 -18.21 -8.04 -5.67
N SER A 261 -18.77 -8.90 -4.82
CA SER A 261 -19.79 -9.87 -5.18
C SER A 261 -20.87 -9.95 -4.09
N LEU A 262 -22.09 -10.33 -4.49
CA LEU A 262 -23.24 -10.44 -3.60
C LEU A 262 -23.98 -11.76 -3.86
N GLU A 263 -24.22 -12.51 -2.79
CA GLU A 263 -25.06 -13.69 -2.76
C GLU A 263 -26.30 -13.39 -1.90
N GLY A 264 -27.48 -13.79 -2.31
CA GLY A 264 -28.73 -13.60 -1.56
C GLY A 264 -29.29 -12.19 -1.58
N GLY A 265 -28.94 -11.40 -2.59
CA GLY A 265 -29.44 -10.04 -2.79
C GLY A 265 -29.35 -9.60 -4.25
N SER A 266 -29.66 -8.33 -4.51
CA SER A 266 -29.66 -7.70 -5.84
C SER A 266 -29.17 -6.25 -5.76
N SER A 267 -29.02 -5.59 -6.92
CA SER A 267 -28.69 -4.16 -7.04
C SER A 267 -27.40 -3.78 -6.32
N LEU A 268 -26.35 -4.62 -6.42
CA LEU A 268 -25.06 -4.29 -5.83
C LEU A 268 -24.42 -3.10 -6.54
N GLU A 269 -24.17 -2.06 -5.77
CA GLU A 269 -23.48 -0.85 -6.20
C GLU A 269 -22.26 -0.63 -5.31
N VAL A 270 -21.10 -0.38 -5.91
CA VAL A 270 -19.86 -0.07 -5.19
C VAL A 270 -19.43 1.35 -5.53
N THR A 271 -19.22 2.17 -4.52
CA THR A 271 -18.68 3.51 -4.69
C THR A 271 -17.34 3.59 -3.98
N LEU A 272 -16.31 4.05 -4.70
CA LEU A 272 -14.99 4.34 -4.15
C LEU A 272 -14.83 5.85 -3.95
N ALA A 273 -14.21 6.23 -2.85
CA ALA A 273 -13.88 7.62 -2.55
C ALA A 273 -12.48 7.74 -1.95
N VAL A 274 -11.84 8.87 -2.22
CA VAL A 274 -10.52 9.22 -1.70
C VAL A 274 -10.59 10.61 -1.09
N GLN A 275 -9.93 10.79 0.03
CA GLN A 275 -9.73 12.08 0.68
C GLN A 275 -8.32 12.16 1.24
N GLN A 276 -7.57 13.16 0.83
CA GLN A 276 -6.27 13.43 1.43
C GLN A 276 -6.44 14.12 2.78
N ASN A 277 -5.68 13.66 3.76
CA ASN A 277 -5.54 14.29 5.06
C ASN A 277 -4.05 14.52 5.36
N LEU A 278 -3.76 15.56 6.12
CA LEU A 278 -2.43 15.78 6.69
C LEU A 278 -2.49 15.32 8.14
N LEU A 279 -1.61 14.41 8.51
CA LEU A 279 -1.42 13.98 9.89
C LEU A 279 0.01 14.28 10.32
N ASP A 280 0.17 14.54 11.63
CA ASP A 280 1.49 14.67 12.23
C ASP A 280 2.29 13.38 11.96
N SER A 281 3.48 13.53 11.40
CA SER A 281 4.36 12.41 11.07
C SER A 281 4.75 11.58 12.29
N MET A 282 4.72 12.18 13.49
CA MET A 282 4.90 11.49 14.76
C MET A 282 3.80 10.47 15.03
N LEU A 283 2.53 10.82 14.80
CA LEU A 283 1.40 9.90 14.96
C LEU A 283 1.47 8.74 13.97
N VAL A 284 1.92 9.01 12.74
CA VAL A 284 2.12 7.96 11.73
C VAL A 284 3.22 7.01 12.15
N ALA A 285 4.35 7.55 12.65
CA ALA A 285 5.47 6.74 13.12
C ALA A 285 5.11 5.90 14.35
N GLU A 286 4.33 6.46 15.29
CA GLU A 286 3.83 5.76 16.47
C GLU A 286 2.92 4.57 16.08
N ARG A 287 1.95 4.80 15.19
CA ARG A 287 1.07 3.73 14.68
C ARG A 287 1.84 2.64 13.92
N ARG A 288 2.83 3.03 13.13
CA ARG A 288 3.72 2.08 12.43
C ARG A 288 4.51 1.22 13.42
N ALA A 289 5.03 1.82 14.50
CA ALA A 289 5.76 1.12 15.54
C ALA A 289 4.85 0.14 16.31
N GLU A 290 3.60 0.51 16.60
CA GLU A 290 2.60 -0.37 17.21
C GLU A 290 2.31 -1.59 16.34
N GLN A 291 2.13 -1.43 15.04
CA GLN A 291 1.90 -2.52 14.09
C GLN A 291 3.11 -3.45 13.98
N ALA A 292 4.32 -2.91 13.95
CA ALA A 292 5.55 -3.69 13.93
C ALA A 292 5.77 -4.47 15.24
N GLY A 293 5.42 -3.89 16.40
CA GLY A 293 5.51 -4.49 17.72
C GLY A 293 4.52 -5.65 17.95
N SER A 294 3.39 -5.65 17.27
CA SER A 294 2.40 -6.74 17.38
C SER A 294 2.86 -8.07 16.77
N HIS A 295 3.93 -8.06 15.97
CA HIS A 295 4.50 -9.25 15.32
C HIS A 295 5.79 -9.77 15.96
N SER A 296 6.39 -9.04 16.90
CA SER A 296 7.64 -9.45 17.57
C SER A 296 7.63 -9.08 19.04
N MET A 297 7.53 -10.09 19.91
CA MET A 297 7.74 -10.03 21.37
C MET A 297 7.25 -8.75 22.10
N ASP A 298 6.46 -8.96 23.14
CA ASP A 298 6.02 -7.98 24.15
C ASP A 298 7.06 -6.90 24.54
N PHE A 299 7.25 -5.91 23.70
CA PHE A 299 7.92 -4.66 24.03
C PHE A 299 6.89 -3.55 24.30
N SER A 300 5.88 -3.85 25.14
CA SER A 300 4.88 -2.87 25.60
C SER A 300 5.49 -1.65 26.35
N LEU A 301 6.78 -1.69 26.64
CA LEU A 301 7.53 -0.59 27.25
C LEU A 301 7.94 0.52 26.26
N PHE A 302 7.86 0.28 24.93
CA PHE A 302 8.32 1.24 23.92
C PHE A 302 7.18 1.89 23.13
N ALA A 303 5.95 1.38 23.23
CA ALA A 303 4.72 1.97 22.68
C ALA A 303 4.04 2.86 23.73
N LEU A 304 4.80 3.75 24.34
CA LEU A 304 4.24 4.69 25.33
C LEU A 304 3.74 5.95 24.64
N PRO A 305 2.52 6.45 24.96
CA PRO A 305 1.89 7.61 24.32
C PRO A 305 2.71 8.91 24.46
N ILE A 306 2.38 9.92 23.67
CA ILE A 306 3.08 11.22 23.55
C ILE A 306 3.42 11.85 24.92
N ALA A 307 2.60 11.63 25.94
CA ALA A 307 2.88 12.07 27.34
C ALA A 307 4.20 11.51 27.90
N THR A 308 4.65 10.36 27.43
CA THR A 308 5.91 9.73 27.86
C THR A 308 7.10 10.19 27.02
N GLN A 309 6.91 10.72 25.81
CA GLN A 309 7.98 11.39 25.06
C GLN A 309 8.45 12.66 25.80
N ALA A 310 7.55 13.38 26.46
CA ALA A 310 7.93 14.49 27.37
C ALA A 310 8.80 13.98 28.53
N VAL A 311 8.47 12.81 29.09
CA VAL A 311 9.26 12.17 30.15
C VAL A 311 10.62 11.72 29.63
N TYR A 312 10.70 11.16 28.40
CA TYR A 312 11.99 10.79 27.78
C TYR A 312 12.83 12.01 27.44
N SER A 313 12.22 13.09 26.92
CA SER A 313 12.93 14.34 26.69
C SER A 313 13.48 14.94 27.99
N VAL A 314 12.72 14.89 29.07
CA VAL A 314 13.16 15.30 30.41
C VAL A 314 14.25 14.37 30.93
N LEU A 315 14.15 13.06 30.76
CA LEU A 315 15.16 12.07 31.17
C LEU A 315 16.48 12.22 30.41
N VAL A 316 16.42 12.63 29.12
CA VAL A 316 17.61 12.95 28.31
C VAL A 316 18.20 14.32 28.73
N MET A 317 17.35 15.29 29.07
CA MET A 317 17.81 16.64 29.46
C MET A 317 18.37 16.70 30.88
N ILE A 318 17.95 15.80 31.79
CA ILE A 318 18.49 15.76 33.17
C ILE A 318 20.01 15.53 33.19
N PRO A 319 20.58 14.49 32.51
CA PRO A 319 22.03 14.29 32.54
C PRO A 319 22.80 15.39 31.79
N VAL A 320 22.21 15.96 30.72
CA VAL A 320 22.82 17.11 30.01
C VAL A 320 22.81 18.38 30.91
N GLY A 321 21.68 18.64 31.57
CA GLY A 321 21.58 19.75 32.54
C GLY A 321 22.53 19.58 33.74
N ALA A 322 22.66 18.35 34.28
CA ALA A 322 23.60 18.04 35.35
C ALA A 322 25.06 18.23 34.91
N LEU A 323 25.38 17.84 33.66
CA LEU A 323 26.72 18.05 33.08
C LEU A 323 27.02 19.53 32.90
N VAL A 324 26.08 20.34 32.41
CA VAL A 324 26.20 21.80 32.23
C VAL A 324 26.36 22.49 33.59
N ILE A 325 25.54 22.13 34.59
CA ILE A 325 25.65 22.70 35.95
C ILE A 325 27.01 22.33 36.58
N MET A 326 27.51 21.11 36.37
CA MET A 326 28.83 20.69 36.87
C MET A 326 29.97 21.41 36.17
N LEU A 327 29.88 21.62 34.86
CA LEU A 327 30.86 22.42 34.11
C LEU A 327 30.87 23.89 34.57
N LEU A 328 29.70 24.50 34.74
CA LEU A 328 29.55 25.85 35.27
C LEU A 328 30.10 26.00 36.71
N ARG A 329 29.83 25.00 37.58
CA ARG A 329 30.34 24.99 38.95
C ARG A 329 31.86 24.86 39.02
N ASN A 330 32.46 24.06 38.11
CA ASN A 330 33.93 23.99 37.99
C ASN A 330 34.53 25.29 37.45
N PHE A 331 33.84 25.97 36.49
CA PHE A 331 34.30 27.24 35.95
C PHE A 331 34.16 28.40 36.94
N VAL A 332 33.10 28.46 37.74
CA VAL A 332 32.85 29.49 38.76
C VAL A 332 33.68 29.23 40.01
N GLY A 333 33.90 27.96 40.39
CA GLY A 333 34.71 27.59 41.55
C GLY A 333 36.20 27.92 41.47
N VAL A 334 36.72 28.12 40.25
CA VAL A 334 38.13 28.50 40.03
C VAL A 334 38.38 30.02 40.24
N LYS A 335 37.32 30.85 40.19
CA LYS A 335 37.47 32.33 40.35
C LYS A 335 37.27 32.89 41.76
N THR A 336 36.81 32.07 42.72
CA THR A 336 36.49 32.57 44.08
C THR A 336 37.56 32.26 45.12
N PHE A 337 38.69 31.63 44.76
CA PHE A 337 39.76 31.35 45.75
C PHE A 337 41.03 32.24 45.55
N GLY A 338 40.94 33.30 44.77
CA GLY A 338 42.08 34.13 44.40
C GLY A 338 42.12 35.54 45.01
N THR A 339 41.31 35.90 46.02
CA THR A 339 41.40 37.22 46.65
C THR A 339 40.86 37.11 48.09
N PHE A 340 41.74 36.78 49.00
CA PHE A 340 41.75 37.25 50.39
C PHE A 340 42.98 36.66 51.14
N MET A 341 44.09 37.39 51.18
CA MET A 341 44.90 37.55 52.41
C MET A 341 45.76 38.80 52.28
N PRO A 342 45.92 39.49 53.41
CA PRO A 342 46.39 40.87 53.48
C PRO A 342 47.87 41.04 53.26
#